data_8a1eee3d5cf65bf781fe063504513216
#
_entry.id   8a1eee3d5cf65bf781fe063504513216
#
_cell.length_a   1.000
_cell.length_b   1.000
_cell.length_c   1.000
_cell.angle_alpha   90.00
_cell.angle_beta   90.00
_cell.angle_gamma   90.00
#
_symmetry.space_group_name_H-M   'P 1'
#
loop_
_entity.id
_entity.type
_entity.pdbx_description
1 polymer ?
#
loop_
_entity_poly.entity_id
_entity_poly.type
_entity_poly.pdbx_seq_one_letter_code
_entity_poly.pdbx_strand_id
1 'polypeptide(L)'
;MNSNPIGQLHAAFFVFSPTLQIKWIRAVRLLMVTHAVACGVFVCAVFVCAVSECRGQGTSSDYARMNRQSIENRGKVFQHRVEPHWIHQESALWYRLALGTDENVFVVVDLEKGIRKPAFDQRRVAEQLAVVLKKPVSESNLPFDSIVLDKDLKYVFFQNEGKTFKVDRTNSKLIEVRSSDIPVEKKTADLEIGFSMPSEKPIEISIENKRVAAIRLFWIDSQGKPQPAGRISAGQSATRSAYEEQVWVAADGAGLPLAVFRPADGQNKFAVTAQSKLNQRMPLKRDSAGRRKRFSRNSVSSPDGNYSVQIKDHNIVLVRKNDKQSTTITTDGHDQDYYTGSCFWAPDSKRFIVLREQPAQKRTVSTIESSPKDQLQPKLHAMNYLKPGDRIRVRKPVLVDVEKQQVVPVSDTLFRTPWRLSELSWTDDSAEFRFRYNQRGHQVMRLVGINSLTGIVRSIIDETAETFIDYNYKFKIHYLPDTDEVIWSSERDGWNHLYLYDAKTGEMKNRMTSGKWLIRKIDRVDEDLRQIWFQ
;
A
#
# COMPACT_ATOMS: atom_id res chain seq x y z
N MET A 1 -43.27 38.14 35.23
CA MET A 1 -43.67 39.56 35.32
C MET A 1 -43.37 40.21 33.99
N ASN A 2 -44.46 40.72 33.38
CA ASN A 2 -44.52 41.72 32.31
C ASN A 2 -43.82 41.47 30.97
N SER A 3 -44.43 41.56 29.87
CA SER A 3 -45.77 41.81 29.29
C SER A 3 -45.47 42.37 27.89
N ASN A 4 -46.01 41.69 26.90
CA ASN A 4 -46.07 42.15 25.50
C ASN A 4 -46.96 43.38 25.38
N PRO A 5 -46.76 44.26 24.40
CA PRO A 5 -47.88 44.88 23.73
C PRO A 5 -47.87 44.68 22.23
N ILE A 6 -49.01 44.19 21.78
CA ILE A 6 -49.54 44.11 20.40
C ILE A 6 -49.85 45.53 19.92
N GLY A 7 -49.19 45.97 18.88
CA GLY A 7 -49.55 47.20 18.17
C GLY A 7 -50.59 46.94 17.10
N GLN A 8 -51.76 47.52 17.24
CA GLN A 8 -52.86 47.55 16.28
C GLN A 8 -52.47 48.38 15.06
N LEU A 9 -52.55 47.77 13.86
CA LEU A 9 -52.53 48.51 12.58
C LEU A 9 -53.94 49.03 12.26
N HIS A 10 -54.14 50.34 12.28
CA HIS A 10 -55.31 51.01 11.73
C HIS A 10 -55.25 51.00 10.19
N ALA A 11 -56.20 50.31 9.54
CA ALA A 11 -56.40 50.41 8.11
C ALA A 11 -57.14 51.67 7.77
N ALA A 12 -56.47 52.61 7.11
CA ALA A 12 -57.12 53.81 6.52
C ALA A 12 -57.60 53.46 5.11
N PHE A 13 -58.91 53.47 4.94
CA PHE A 13 -59.56 53.37 3.61
C PHE A 13 -59.52 54.74 2.92
N PHE A 14 -58.74 54.85 1.88
CA PHE A 14 -58.82 55.98 0.95
C PHE A 14 -59.74 55.63 -0.21
N VAL A 15 -60.86 56.35 -0.36
CA VAL A 15 -61.77 56.21 -1.50
C VAL A 15 -61.20 57.10 -2.61
N PHE A 16 -60.71 56.54 -3.68
CA PHE A 16 -60.26 57.26 -4.88
C PHE A 16 -61.37 57.36 -5.90
N SER A 17 -61.42 58.56 -6.62
CA SER A 17 -62.40 58.82 -7.66
C SER A 17 -62.25 57.84 -8.84
N PRO A 18 -63.34 57.55 -9.61
CA PRO A 18 -63.33 56.56 -10.68
C PRO A 18 -62.29 56.76 -11.79
N THR A 19 -61.90 57.97 -12.03
CA THR A 19 -60.89 58.38 -13.04
C THR A 19 -59.46 58.06 -12.67
N LEU A 20 -59.16 57.98 -11.36
CA LEU A 20 -57.82 57.59 -10.88
C LEU A 20 -57.69 56.04 -10.88
N GLN A 21 -58.77 55.29 -10.63
CA GLN A 21 -58.75 53.83 -10.68
C GLN A 21 -58.43 53.29 -12.10
N ILE A 22 -58.94 53.90 -13.16
CA ILE A 22 -58.65 53.42 -14.53
C ILE A 22 -57.21 53.70 -14.93
N LYS A 23 -56.59 54.79 -14.50
CA LYS A 23 -55.14 55.03 -14.73
C LYS A 23 -54.26 54.09 -13.94
N TRP A 24 -54.66 53.75 -12.74
CA TRP A 24 -53.90 52.80 -11.89
C TRP A 24 -53.95 51.38 -12.42
N ILE A 25 -55.12 50.90 -12.84
CA ILE A 25 -55.29 49.57 -13.44
C ILE A 25 -54.53 49.46 -14.77
N ARG A 26 -54.45 50.53 -15.57
CA ARG A 26 -53.62 50.52 -16.79
C ARG A 26 -52.13 50.52 -16.47
N ALA A 27 -51.66 51.26 -15.46
CA ALA A 27 -50.30 51.29 -15.03
C ALA A 27 -49.84 49.93 -14.43
N VAL A 28 -50.69 49.29 -13.60
CA VAL A 28 -50.43 47.94 -13.02
C VAL A 28 -50.42 46.86 -14.10
N ARG A 29 -51.36 46.95 -15.09
CA ARG A 29 -51.35 46.01 -16.23
C ARG A 29 -50.10 46.18 -17.10
N LEU A 30 -49.65 47.43 -17.36
CA LEU A 30 -48.43 47.66 -18.12
C LEU A 30 -47.19 47.19 -17.35
N LEU A 31 -47.15 47.40 -16.02
CA LEU A 31 -46.08 46.91 -15.15
C LEU A 31 -46.03 45.37 -15.07
N MET A 32 -47.21 44.72 -15.00
CA MET A 32 -47.29 43.25 -15.00
C MET A 32 -46.89 42.64 -16.35
N VAL A 33 -47.26 43.27 -17.47
CA VAL A 33 -46.83 42.81 -18.80
C VAL A 33 -45.34 42.99 -19.01
N THR A 34 -44.77 44.14 -18.58
CA THR A 34 -43.30 44.35 -18.67
C THR A 34 -42.52 43.43 -17.76
N HIS A 35 -43.02 43.10 -16.55
CA HIS A 35 -42.38 42.10 -15.67
C HIS A 35 -42.53 40.69 -16.22
N ALA A 36 -43.69 40.34 -16.80
CA ALA A 36 -43.90 39.02 -17.42
C ALA A 36 -42.98 38.84 -18.65
N VAL A 37 -42.80 39.86 -19.47
CA VAL A 37 -41.88 39.86 -20.62
C VAL A 37 -40.43 39.82 -20.13
N ALA A 38 -40.08 40.61 -19.11
CA ALA A 38 -38.73 40.57 -18.53
C ALA A 38 -38.40 39.22 -17.87
N CYS A 39 -39.35 38.62 -17.13
CA CYS A 39 -39.19 37.28 -16.58
C CYS A 39 -39.13 36.20 -17.67
N GLY A 40 -39.97 36.32 -18.73
CA GLY A 40 -39.91 35.43 -19.87
C GLY A 40 -38.59 35.49 -20.62
N VAL A 41 -38.06 36.68 -20.86
CA VAL A 41 -36.74 36.90 -21.49
C VAL A 41 -35.62 36.41 -20.58
N PHE A 42 -35.71 36.62 -19.24
CA PHE A 42 -34.72 36.11 -18.28
C PHE A 42 -34.76 34.59 -18.17
N VAL A 43 -35.94 33.99 -18.14
CA VAL A 43 -36.09 32.51 -18.14
C VAL A 43 -35.60 31.93 -19.47
N CYS A 44 -35.90 32.53 -20.61
CA CYS A 44 -35.34 32.13 -21.90
C CYS A 44 -33.82 32.33 -21.96
N ALA A 45 -33.29 33.43 -21.44
CA ALA A 45 -31.85 33.67 -21.39
C ALA A 45 -31.13 32.67 -20.46
N VAL A 46 -31.73 32.34 -19.30
CA VAL A 46 -31.21 31.33 -18.39
C VAL A 46 -31.33 29.93 -19.01
N PHE A 47 -32.43 29.63 -19.73
CA PHE A 47 -32.57 28.36 -20.47
C PHE A 47 -31.61 28.27 -21.65
N VAL A 48 -31.39 29.35 -22.41
CA VAL A 48 -30.41 29.41 -23.49
C VAL A 48 -28.97 29.32 -22.94
N CYS A 49 -28.66 29.93 -21.79
CA CYS A 49 -27.39 29.74 -21.11
C CYS A 49 -27.27 28.35 -20.47
N ALA A 50 -28.36 27.71 -20.01
CA ALA A 50 -28.35 26.37 -19.46
C ALA A 50 -28.31 25.26 -20.54
N VAL A 51 -28.71 25.58 -21.79
CA VAL A 51 -28.58 24.70 -22.96
C VAL A 51 -27.23 24.89 -23.68
N SER A 52 -26.44 25.91 -23.28
CA SER A 52 -25.08 26.04 -23.76
C SER A 52 -24.24 24.88 -23.22
N GLU A 53 -24.40 23.74 -23.94
CA GLU A 53 -23.34 22.76 -24.10
C GLU A 53 -22.93 21.99 -22.84
N CYS A 54 -23.84 21.20 -22.27
CA CYS A 54 -23.42 19.89 -21.76
C CYS A 54 -22.94 19.04 -22.95
N ARG A 55 -21.86 19.44 -23.61
CA ARG A 55 -21.09 18.55 -24.49
C ARG A 55 -20.36 17.60 -23.57
N GLY A 56 -20.98 16.50 -23.26
CA GLY A 56 -20.36 15.42 -22.49
C GLY A 56 -19.16 14.77 -23.20
N GLN A 57 -18.81 15.25 -24.37
CA GLN A 57 -17.65 14.85 -25.15
C GLN A 57 -16.94 16.09 -25.69
N GLY A 58 -15.62 16.15 -25.49
CA GLY A 58 -14.78 17.18 -26.08
C GLY A 58 -14.77 17.09 -27.60
N THR A 59 -14.45 18.19 -28.27
CA THR A 59 -14.22 18.21 -29.71
C THR A 59 -12.92 17.51 -30.07
N SER A 60 -12.73 17.17 -31.35
CA SER A 60 -11.44 16.62 -31.83
C SER A 60 -10.26 17.55 -31.52
N SER A 61 -10.49 18.88 -31.50
CA SER A 61 -9.47 19.86 -31.10
C SER A 61 -9.15 19.80 -29.61
N ASP A 62 -10.12 19.47 -28.73
CA ASP A 62 -9.89 19.30 -27.30
C ASP A 62 -9.05 18.05 -27.03
N TYR A 63 -9.33 16.94 -27.70
CA TYR A 63 -8.52 15.73 -27.62
C TYR A 63 -7.11 15.94 -28.19
N ALA A 64 -6.99 16.65 -29.32
CA ALA A 64 -5.69 17.00 -29.90
C ALA A 64 -4.87 17.88 -28.94
N ARG A 65 -5.51 18.85 -28.27
CA ARG A 65 -4.89 19.71 -27.25
C ARG A 65 -4.45 18.90 -26.04
N MET A 66 -5.31 18.00 -25.52
CA MET A 66 -4.99 17.12 -24.39
C MET A 66 -3.77 16.21 -24.73
N ASN A 67 -3.76 15.62 -25.91
CA ASN A 67 -2.64 14.77 -26.35
C ASN A 67 -1.35 15.59 -26.50
N ARG A 68 -1.43 16.78 -27.08
CA ARG A 68 -0.29 17.71 -27.20
C ARG A 68 0.23 18.10 -25.84
N GLN A 69 -0.66 18.49 -24.92
CA GLN A 69 -0.31 18.87 -23.56
C GLN A 69 0.35 17.69 -22.80
N SER A 70 -0.13 16.48 -23.00
CA SER A 70 0.49 15.27 -22.42
C SER A 70 1.92 15.05 -22.94
N ILE A 71 2.14 15.28 -24.25
CA ILE A 71 3.48 15.17 -24.86
C ILE A 71 4.38 16.31 -24.40
N GLU A 72 3.86 17.54 -24.39
CA GLU A 72 4.60 18.75 -24.01
C GLU A 72 4.97 18.77 -22.51
N ASN A 73 4.17 18.14 -21.65
CA ASN A 73 4.46 18.04 -20.22
C ASN A 73 5.34 16.85 -19.85
N ARG A 74 5.56 15.92 -20.81
CA ARG A 74 6.45 14.78 -20.57
C ARG A 74 7.86 15.29 -20.35
N GLY A 75 8.45 14.96 -19.21
CA GLY A 75 9.80 15.38 -18.84
C GLY A 75 9.91 16.81 -18.27
N LYS A 76 8.79 17.53 -18.03
CA LYS A 76 8.81 18.87 -17.40
C LYS A 76 8.66 18.84 -15.88
N VAL A 77 8.45 17.66 -15.28
CA VAL A 77 8.43 17.50 -13.82
C VAL A 77 9.78 16.98 -13.38
N PHE A 78 10.56 17.83 -12.73
CA PHE A 78 11.91 17.50 -12.24
C PHE A 78 11.87 17.20 -10.75
N GLN A 79 12.91 16.55 -10.23
CA GLN A 79 13.08 16.19 -8.81
C GLN A 79 11.93 15.32 -8.24
N HIS A 80 11.08 14.76 -9.08
CA HIS A 80 9.92 13.97 -8.65
C HIS A 80 10.27 12.52 -8.30
N ARG A 81 11.45 12.06 -8.69
CA ARG A 81 11.94 10.70 -8.47
C ARG A 81 13.39 10.73 -8.01
N VAL A 82 13.67 10.03 -6.93
CA VAL A 82 15.00 9.73 -6.46
C VAL A 82 15.19 8.22 -6.52
N GLU A 83 16.25 7.78 -7.23
CA GLU A 83 16.68 6.37 -7.24
C GLU A 83 17.97 6.27 -6.41
N PRO A 84 17.87 5.86 -5.13
CA PRO A 84 19.04 5.79 -4.27
C PRO A 84 19.89 4.57 -4.61
N HIS A 85 21.18 4.80 -4.78
CA HIS A 85 22.20 3.76 -4.87
C HIS A 85 22.94 3.69 -3.53
N TRP A 86 22.63 2.68 -2.76
CA TRP A 86 23.19 2.47 -1.43
C TRP A 86 24.62 1.97 -1.49
N ILE A 87 25.45 2.45 -0.59
CA ILE A 87 26.87 2.11 -0.48
C ILE A 87 27.23 1.88 0.99
N HIS A 88 28.32 1.15 1.22
CA HIS A 88 28.92 0.92 2.55
C HIS A 88 27.92 0.44 3.60
N GLN A 89 27.24 -0.66 3.32
CA GLN A 89 26.27 -1.27 4.24
C GLN A 89 25.15 -0.31 4.67
N GLU A 90 24.75 0.57 3.75
CA GLU A 90 23.67 1.54 3.96
C GLU A 90 24.06 2.73 4.86
N SER A 91 25.35 2.95 5.15
CA SER A 91 25.81 4.16 5.84
C SER A 91 25.79 5.41 4.95
N ALA A 92 25.78 5.23 3.64
CA ALA A 92 25.70 6.31 2.67
C ALA A 92 24.92 5.89 1.41
N LEU A 93 24.51 6.86 0.62
CA LEU A 93 23.91 6.64 -0.69
C LEU A 93 24.27 7.76 -1.65
N TRP A 94 24.16 7.47 -2.95
CA TRP A 94 24.17 8.50 -3.97
C TRP A 94 22.94 8.35 -4.89
N TYR A 95 22.60 9.43 -5.54
CA TYR A 95 21.56 9.45 -6.57
C TYR A 95 21.85 10.55 -7.59
N ARG A 96 21.32 10.39 -8.80
CA ARG A 96 21.31 11.41 -9.85
C ARG A 96 20.00 12.16 -9.79
N LEU A 97 20.06 13.47 -9.62
CA LEU A 97 18.88 14.34 -9.51
C LEU A 97 18.73 15.13 -10.80
N ALA A 98 17.59 14.99 -11.48
CA ALA A 98 17.25 15.80 -12.65
C ALA A 98 16.76 17.19 -12.19
N LEU A 99 17.44 18.24 -12.59
CA LEU A 99 17.09 19.64 -12.33
C LEU A 99 16.38 20.28 -13.51
N GLY A 100 16.61 19.79 -14.72
CA GLY A 100 16.04 20.24 -15.98
C GLY A 100 16.00 19.12 -17.02
N THR A 101 15.63 19.41 -18.26
CA THR A 101 15.56 18.42 -19.36
C THR A 101 16.91 17.77 -19.61
N ASP A 102 17.99 18.55 -19.59
CA ASP A 102 19.36 18.10 -19.78
C ASP A 102 20.25 18.57 -18.63
N GLU A 103 19.67 18.76 -17.45
CA GLU A 103 20.36 19.19 -16.26
C GLU A 103 20.26 18.15 -15.18
N ASN A 104 21.40 17.61 -14.77
CA ASN A 104 21.49 16.59 -13.75
C ASN A 104 22.63 16.88 -12.77
N VAL A 105 22.44 16.47 -11.52
CA VAL A 105 23.51 16.56 -10.50
C VAL A 105 23.64 15.23 -9.75
N PHE A 106 24.88 14.81 -9.51
CA PHE A 106 25.14 13.67 -8.62
C PHE A 106 25.19 14.15 -7.18
N VAL A 107 24.40 13.54 -6.32
CA VAL A 107 24.28 13.88 -4.91
C VAL A 107 24.72 12.68 -4.07
N VAL A 108 25.53 12.94 -3.04
CA VAL A 108 25.93 11.96 -2.02
C VAL A 108 25.31 12.35 -0.69
N VAL A 109 24.76 11.36 -0.02
CA VAL A 109 24.23 11.48 1.35
C VAL A 109 25.04 10.58 2.26
N ASP A 110 25.64 11.16 3.26
CA ASP A 110 26.33 10.48 4.35
C ASP A 110 25.34 10.45 5.53
N LEU A 111 24.81 9.28 5.85
CA LEU A 111 23.79 9.14 6.88
C LEU A 111 24.35 9.21 8.29
N GLU A 112 25.60 8.79 8.47
CA GLU A 112 26.26 8.86 9.79
C GLU A 112 26.47 10.31 10.21
N LYS A 113 26.84 11.17 9.25
CA LYS A 113 27.06 12.60 9.51
C LYS A 113 25.83 13.47 9.24
N GLY A 114 24.75 12.91 8.67
CA GLY A 114 23.58 13.69 8.27
C GLY A 114 23.87 14.72 7.17
N ILE A 115 24.86 14.46 6.31
CA ILE A 115 25.33 15.42 5.30
C ILE A 115 24.80 15.02 3.92
N ARG A 116 24.18 15.98 3.22
CA ARG A 116 23.77 15.87 1.81
C ARG A 116 24.51 16.93 0.99
N LYS A 117 25.34 16.49 0.03
CA LYS A 117 26.15 17.39 -0.81
C LYS A 117 26.26 16.86 -2.25
N PRO A 118 26.57 17.70 -3.26
CA PRO A 118 27.03 17.23 -4.56
C PRO A 118 28.19 16.24 -4.42
N ALA A 119 28.22 15.26 -5.30
CA ALA A 119 29.27 14.24 -5.29
C ALA A 119 30.64 14.86 -5.53
N PHE A 120 30.70 15.88 -6.38
CA PHE A 120 31.91 16.65 -6.76
C PHE A 120 31.46 17.97 -7.42
N ASP A 121 32.40 18.87 -7.71
CA ASP A 121 32.17 20.05 -8.54
C ASP A 121 32.09 19.62 -10.02
N GLN A 122 30.82 19.58 -10.55
CA GLN A 122 30.55 19.11 -11.90
C GLN A 122 31.21 19.96 -12.99
N ARG A 123 31.32 21.27 -12.77
CA ARG A 123 31.96 22.19 -13.70
C ARG A 123 33.43 21.84 -13.88
N ARG A 124 34.17 21.72 -12.77
CA ARG A 124 35.59 21.33 -12.80
C ARG A 124 35.84 19.97 -13.41
N VAL A 125 34.95 19.01 -13.15
CA VAL A 125 35.04 17.67 -13.75
C VAL A 125 34.75 17.74 -15.25
N ALA A 126 33.75 18.51 -15.69
CA ALA A 126 33.43 18.70 -17.10
C ALA A 126 34.56 19.34 -17.88
N GLU A 127 35.18 20.40 -17.33
CA GLU A 127 36.36 21.08 -17.92
C GLU A 127 37.52 20.11 -18.13
N GLN A 128 37.88 19.33 -17.10
CA GLN A 128 38.98 18.36 -17.19
C GLN A 128 38.63 17.19 -18.14
N LEU A 129 37.39 16.72 -18.11
CA LEU A 129 36.93 15.64 -18.97
C LEU A 129 36.92 16.06 -20.44
N ALA A 130 36.56 17.31 -20.75
CA ALA A 130 36.61 17.87 -22.11
C ALA A 130 38.01 17.83 -22.70
N VAL A 131 39.04 18.10 -21.88
CA VAL A 131 40.45 18.01 -22.31
C VAL A 131 40.83 16.56 -22.64
N VAL A 132 40.46 15.61 -21.78
CA VAL A 132 40.80 14.20 -21.97
C VAL A 132 40.07 13.57 -23.16
N LEU A 133 38.78 13.90 -23.33
CA LEU A 133 37.92 13.37 -24.42
C LEU A 133 38.11 14.15 -25.73
N LYS A 134 38.78 15.29 -25.71
CA LYS A 134 38.99 16.18 -26.87
C LYS A 134 37.65 16.63 -27.52
N LYS A 135 36.62 16.79 -26.71
CA LYS A 135 35.29 17.26 -27.13
C LYS A 135 34.61 18.07 -26.02
N PRO A 136 33.69 18.99 -26.34
CA PRO A 136 32.96 19.72 -25.34
C PRO A 136 32.16 18.79 -24.42
N VAL A 137 32.20 19.07 -23.11
CA VAL A 137 31.42 18.35 -22.09
C VAL A 137 30.61 19.36 -21.31
N SER A 138 29.29 19.14 -21.25
CA SER A 138 28.38 20.01 -20.49
C SER A 138 28.50 19.73 -18.99
N GLU A 139 28.65 20.80 -18.20
CA GLU A 139 28.65 20.71 -16.74
C GLU A 139 27.29 20.29 -16.18
N SER A 140 26.21 20.63 -16.86
CA SER A 140 24.84 20.27 -16.46
C SER A 140 24.45 18.84 -16.85
N ASN A 141 25.15 18.22 -17.80
CA ASN A 141 24.85 16.88 -18.28
C ASN A 141 26.12 16.11 -18.60
N LEU A 142 26.76 15.57 -17.58
CA LEU A 142 27.98 14.78 -17.73
C LEU A 142 27.71 13.49 -18.51
N PRO A 143 28.65 13.01 -19.35
CA PRO A 143 28.45 11.88 -20.27
C PRO A 143 28.55 10.51 -19.57
N PHE A 144 28.02 10.38 -18.36
CA PHE A 144 27.90 9.14 -17.61
C PHE A 144 26.71 9.19 -16.65
N ASP A 145 26.16 8.03 -16.33
CA ASP A 145 24.92 7.92 -15.54
C ASP A 145 25.14 7.27 -14.17
N SER A 146 26.31 6.70 -13.93
CA SER A 146 26.61 5.95 -12.71
C SER A 146 27.96 6.30 -12.15
N ILE A 147 28.06 6.29 -10.82
CA ILE A 147 29.29 6.51 -10.08
C ILE A 147 29.48 5.42 -9.03
N VAL A 148 30.73 5.18 -8.65
CA VAL A 148 31.13 4.32 -7.52
C VAL A 148 31.92 5.16 -6.55
N LEU A 149 31.64 5.04 -5.24
CA LEU A 149 32.41 5.73 -4.20
C LEU A 149 33.32 4.74 -3.45
N ASP A 150 34.42 5.25 -2.97
CA ASP A 150 35.29 4.50 -2.04
C ASP A 150 34.67 4.47 -0.62
N LYS A 151 35.27 3.65 0.28
CA LYS A 151 34.79 3.48 1.66
C LYS A 151 34.72 4.77 2.47
N ASP A 152 35.66 5.65 2.25
CA ASP A 152 35.80 6.88 3.03
C ASP A 152 35.01 8.05 2.41
N LEU A 153 34.22 7.77 1.36
CA LEU A 153 33.51 8.77 0.58
C LEU A 153 34.42 9.89 0.05
N LYS A 154 35.68 9.61 -0.15
CA LYS A 154 36.69 10.58 -0.59
C LYS A 154 36.83 10.63 -2.10
N TYR A 155 36.71 9.49 -2.76
CA TYR A 155 36.90 9.37 -4.19
C TYR A 155 35.64 8.87 -4.88
N VAL A 156 35.38 9.42 -6.08
CA VAL A 156 34.34 8.96 -7.00
C VAL A 156 34.99 8.35 -8.23
N PHE A 157 34.51 7.21 -8.65
CA PHE A 157 34.92 6.53 -9.87
C PHE A 157 33.75 6.48 -10.84
N PHE A 158 34.05 6.62 -12.12
CA PHE A 158 33.05 6.41 -13.20
C PHE A 158 33.73 5.93 -14.47
N GLN A 159 32.95 5.43 -15.40
CA GLN A 159 33.42 4.99 -16.71
C GLN A 159 32.81 5.83 -17.82
N ASN A 160 33.61 6.14 -18.83
CA ASN A 160 33.14 6.77 -20.06
C ASN A 160 34.01 6.31 -21.22
N GLU A 161 33.38 5.91 -22.34
CA GLU A 161 34.05 5.48 -23.58
C GLU A 161 35.18 4.45 -23.36
N GLY A 162 34.90 3.48 -22.46
CA GLY A 162 35.86 2.40 -22.13
C GLY A 162 37.02 2.81 -21.22
N LYS A 163 37.12 4.07 -20.85
CA LYS A 163 38.08 4.58 -19.87
C LYS A 163 37.47 4.70 -18.49
N THR A 164 38.31 4.52 -17.47
CA THR A 164 37.91 4.67 -16.07
C THR A 164 38.58 5.90 -15.47
N PHE A 165 37.76 6.68 -14.76
CA PHE A 165 38.22 7.92 -14.15
C PHE A 165 37.97 7.88 -12.64
N LYS A 166 38.85 8.57 -11.91
CA LYS A 166 38.79 8.81 -10.48
C LYS A 166 38.78 10.30 -10.21
N VAL A 167 37.84 10.77 -9.39
CA VAL A 167 37.72 12.16 -8.94
C VAL A 167 37.93 12.25 -7.45
N ASP A 168 38.83 13.12 -7.00
CA ASP A 168 38.93 13.48 -5.60
C ASP A 168 37.83 14.49 -5.25
N ARG A 169 36.95 14.13 -4.32
CA ARG A 169 35.77 14.94 -3.94
C ARG A 169 36.13 16.24 -3.22
N THR A 170 37.35 16.35 -2.67
CA THR A 170 37.76 17.55 -1.93
C THR A 170 38.18 18.67 -2.86
N ASN A 171 38.82 18.37 -3.98
CA ASN A 171 39.38 19.35 -4.92
C ASN A 171 38.89 19.14 -6.37
N SER A 172 38.05 18.13 -6.62
CA SER A 172 37.49 17.75 -7.92
C SER A 172 38.58 17.46 -8.99
N LYS A 173 39.77 17.00 -8.57
CA LYS A 173 40.84 16.58 -9.49
C LYS A 173 40.48 15.26 -10.14
N LEU A 174 40.47 15.24 -11.48
CA LEU A 174 40.21 14.07 -12.31
C LEU A 174 41.52 13.41 -12.73
N ILE A 175 41.58 12.10 -12.64
CA ILE A 175 42.67 11.29 -13.18
C ILE A 175 42.14 10.05 -13.86
N GLU A 176 42.76 9.63 -14.97
CA GLU A 176 42.47 8.34 -15.61
C GLU A 176 43.17 7.23 -14.81
N VAL A 177 42.43 6.14 -14.53
CA VAL A 177 42.92 5.00 -13.73
C VAL A 177 42.52 3.70 -14.43
N ARG A 178 43.07 2.57 -13.97
CA ARG A 178 42.67 1.26 -14.50
C ARG A 178 41.31 0.84 -13.97
N SER A 179 40.58 0.07 -14.74
CA SER A 179 39.29 -0.49 -14.31
C SER A 179 39.39 -1.36 -13.05
N SER A 180 40.57 -1.97 -12.82
CA SER A 180 40.86 -2.70 -11.58
C SER A 180 40.96 -1.81 -10.32
N ASP A 181 41.12 -0.50 -10.49
CA ASP A 181 41.24 0.45 -9.39
C ASP A 181 39.86 0.94 -8.87
N ILE A 182 38.78 0.60 -9.58
CA ILE A 182 37.44 0.83 -9.08
C ILE A 182 37.27 -0.02 -7.81
N PRO A 183 36.83 0.57 -6.68
CA PRO A 183 36.52 -0.20 -5.50
C PRO A 183 35.46 -1.24 -5.83
N VAL A 184 35.88 -2.47 -5.93
CA VAL A 184 34.92 -3.59 -5.96
C VAL A 184 34.45 -3.72 -4.52
N GLU A 185 33.22 -3.29 -4.22
CA GLU A 185 32.54 -3.90 -3.08
C GLU A 185 32.67 -5.40 -3.34
N LYS A 186 33.42 -6.11 -2.50
CA LYS A 186 33.41 -7.57 -2.57
C LYS A 186 31.95 -7.95 -2.41
N LYS A 187 31.28 -8.20 -3.54
CA LYS A 187 30.06 -8.97 -3.54
C LYS A 187 30.46 -10.24 -2.82
N THR A 188 30.04 -10.38 -1.58
CA THR A 188 29.92 -11.71 -0.98
C THR A 188 29.26 -12.50 -2.07
N ALA A 189 29.95 -13.53 -2.57
CA ALA A 189 29.52 -14.31 -3.71
C ALA A 189 28.00 -14.42 -3.66
N ASP A 190 27.30 -14.02 -4.72
CA ASP A 190 25.84 -14.07 -4.79
C ASP A 190 25.43 -15.52 -4.56
N LEU A 191 25.36 -15.91 -3.29
CA LEU A 191 24.75 -17.16 -2.87
C LEU A 191 23.28 -16.96 -3.19
N GLU A 192 22.87 -17.43 -4.36
CA GLU A 192 21.46 -17.47 -4.69
C GLU A 192 20.71 -18.13 -3.55
N ILE A 193 19.70 -17.45 -3.02
CA ILE A 193 18.77 -18.05 -2.08
C ILE A 193 17.97 -19.07 -2.89
N GLY A 194 18.51 -20.27 -3.01
CA GLY A 194 17.84 -21.41 -3.65
C GLY A 194 16.65 -21.90 -2.82
N PHE A 195 16.27 -23.12 -3.04
CA PHE A 195 15.27 -23.85 -2.26
C PHE A 195 15.93 -25.07 -1.61
N SER A 196 15.35 -25.53 -0.50
CA SER A 196 15.83 -26.75 0.18
C SER A 196 15.58 -28.00 -0.66
N MET A 197 16.58 -28.85 -0.72
CA MET A 197 16.40 -30.20 -1.29
C MET A 197 15.84 -31.13 -0.20
N PRO A 198 15.02 -32.11 -0.56
CA PRO A 198 14.58 -33.12 0.38
C PRO A 198 15.78 -33.88 0.92
N SER A 199 15.91 -33.93 2.23
CA SER A 199 16.92 -34.75 2.93
C SER A 199 16.30 -35.33 4.18
N GLU A 200 16.67 -36.59 4.50
CA GLU A 200 16.23 -37.26 5.71
C GLU A 200 17.32 -37.29 6.80
N LYS A 201 18.49 -36.69 6.52
CA LYS A 201 19.59 -36.62 7.48
C LYS A 201 19.44 -35.44 8.41
N PRO A 202 19.07 -35.66 9.70
CA PRO A 202 18.96 -34.56 10.66
C PRO A 202 20.36 -34.04 11.01
N ILE A 203 20.48 -32.73 11.16
CA ILE A 203 21.69 -32.05 11.59
C ILE A 203 21.32 -30.92 12.57
N GLU A 204 22.16 -30.73 13.57
CA GLU A 204 22.00 -29.62 14.50
C GLU A 204 22.90 -28.46 14.06
N ILE A 205 22.33 -27.29 13.85
CA ILE A 205 23.04 -26.08 13.45
C ILE A 205 23.11 -25.07 14.59
N SER A 206 24.25 -24.43 14.73
CA SER A 206 24.46 -23.32 15.66
C SER A 206 24.67 -22.05 14.88
N ILE A 207 23.89 -21.01 15.19
CA ILE A 207 23.93 -19.71 14.52
C ILE A 207 24.21 -18.63 15.57
N GLU A 208 25.32 -17.91 15.38
CA GLU A 208 25.74 -16.80 16.23
C GLU A 208 25.40 -15.46 15.59
N ASN A 209 24.70 -14.59 16.30
CA ASN A 209 24.43 -13.24 15.88
C ASN A 209 25.47 -12.26 16.44
N LYS A 210 26.48 -11.91 15.66
CA LYS A 210 27.52 -10.91 16.02
C LYS A 210 27.13 -9.47 15.68
N ARG A 211 25.86 -9.22 15.34
CA ARG A 211 25.35 -7.87 15.05
C ARG A 211 24.89 -7.18 16.34
N VAL A 212 24.74 -5.86 16.25
CA VAL A 212 24.17 -5.03 17.33
C VAL A 212 22.63 -5.05 17.36
N ALA A 213 22.01 -5.64 16.35
CA ALA A 213 20.57 -5.80 16.27
C ALA A 213 20.20 -7.29 16.16
N ALA A 214 19.00 -7.65 16.56
CA ALA A 214 18.51 -9.01 16.44
C ALA A 214 18.35 -9.42 14.97
N ILE A 215 18.40 -10.73 14.72
CA ILE A 215 18.16 -11.33 13.40
C ILE A 215 16.96 -12.25 13.45
N ARG A 216 16.23 -12.35 12.36
CA ARG A 216 15.14 -13.32 12.13
C ARG A 216 15.69 -14.47 11.31
N LEU A 217 15.35 -15.70 11.71
CA LEU A 217 15.73 -16.90 10.98
C LEU A 217 14.56 -17.43 10.17
N PHE A 218 14.88 -17.88 8.97
CA PHE A 218 13.96 -18.58 8.09
C PHE A 218 14.66 -19.80 7.50
N TRP A 219 13.92 -20.84 7.24
CA TRP A 219 14.36 -21.88 6.30
C TRP A 219 13.48 -21.84 5.06
N ILE A 220 14.06 -22.13 3.90
CA ILE A 220 13.37 -22.06 2.62
C ILE A 220 12.91 -23.48 2.28
N ASP A 221 11.62 -23.68 2.11
CA ASP A 221 11.09 -25.00 1.77
C ASP A 221 11.44 -25.44 0.32
N SER A 222 11.11 -26.68 -0.04
CA SER A 222 11.36 -27.22 -1.39
C SER A 222 10.60 -26.48 -2.51
N GLN A 223 9.66 -25.60 -2.15
CA GLN A 223 8.94 -24.75 -3.08
C GLN A 223 9.49 -23.31 -3.12
N GLY A 224 10.58 -23.02 -2.41
CA GLY A 224 11.18 -21.71 -2.30
C GLY A 224 10.44 -20.75 -1.37
N LYS A 225 9.56 -21.23 -0.48
CA LYS A 225 8.83 -20.39 0.46
C LYS A 225 9.58 -20.27 1.79
N PRO A 226 9.81 -19.03 2.31
CA PRO A 226 10.39 -18.82 3.63
C PRO A 226 9.44 -19.31 4.74
N GLN A 227 9.97 -20.14 5.63
CA GLN A 227 9.30 -20.64 6.82
C GLN A 227 9.98 -20.03 8.05
N PRO A 228 9.26 -19.32 8.94
CA PRO A 228 9.85 -18.74 10.14
C PRO A 228 10.49 -19.79 11.04
N ALA A 229 11.70 -19.50 11.53
CA ALA A 229 12.47 -20.41 12.39
C ALA A 229 12.97 -19.73 13.69
N GLY A 230 12.40 -18.57 14.02
CA GLY A 230 12.66 -17.84 15.23
C GLY A 230 13.58 -16.63 15.07
N ARG A 231 14.02 -16.09 16.20
CA ARG A 231 14.83 -14.87 16.32
C ARG A 231 16.05 -15.15 17.18
N ILE A 232 17.16 -14.45 16.90
CA ILE A 232 18.36 -14.45 17.75
C ILE A 232 18.69 -12.99 18.10
N SER A 233 18.70 -12.67 19.39
CA SER A 233 19.03 -11.33 19.88
C SER A 233 20.48 -10.94 19.56
N ALA A 234 20.79 -9.65 19.64
CA ALA A 234 22.13 -9.13 19.45
C ALA A 234 23.16 -9.83 20.36
N GLY A 235 24.28 -10.29 19.80
CA GLY A 235 25.35 -10.94 20.54
C GLY A 235 25.02 -12.34 21.08
N GLN A 236 23.86 -12.92 20.74
CA GLN A 236 23.43 -14.23 21.21
C GLN A 236 23.60 -15.31 20.13
N SER A 237 23.64 -16.56 20.58
CA SER A 237 23.64 -17.74 19.72
C SER A 237 22.41 -18.59 19.93
N ALA A 238 21.97 -19.31 18.92
CA ALA A 238 20.88 -20.26 19.02
C ALA A 238 21.18 -21.52 18.23
N THR A 239 20.78 -22.65 18.81
CA THR A 239 20.84 -23.96 18.17
C THR A 239 19.47 -24.29 17.57
N ARG A 240 19.47 -24.92 16.39
CA ARG A 240 18.26 -25.35 15.67
C ARG A 240 18.47 -26.74 15.06
N SER A 241 17.40 -27.51 15.08
CA SER A 241 17.34 -28.77 14.31
C SER A 241 17.09 -28.42 12.85
N ALA A 242 17.87 -28.97 11.97
CA ALA A 242 17.81 -28.79 10.52
C ALA A 242 18.00 -30.16 9.83
N TYR A 243 17.94 -30.17 8.52
CA TYR A 243 18.34 -31.28 7.69
C TYR A 243 19.45 -30.85 6.74
N GLU A 244 20.31 -31.76 6.34
CA GLU A 244 21.27 -31.50 5.28
C GLU A 244 20.56 -30.94 4.04
N GLU A 245 21.24 -30.10 3.24
CA GLU A 245 20.70 -29.46 2.03
C GLU A 245 19.52 -28.50 2.26
N GLN A 246 19.14 -28.27 3.53
CA GLN A 246 18.21 -27.18 3.81
C GLN A 246 18.87 -25.82 3.58
N VAL A 247 18.12 -24.91 2.97
CA VAL A 247 18.55 -23.51 2.82
C VAL A 247 17.99 -22.68 3.97
N TRP A 248 18.88 -22.12 4.76
CA TRP A 248 18.56 -21.26 5.89
C TRP A 248 18.96 -19.82 5.58
N VAL A 249 18.15 -18.87 5.98
CA VAL A 249 18.36 -17.43 5.76
C VAL A 249 18.25 -16.71 7.09
N ALA A 250 19.28 -15.92 7.43
CA ALA A 250 19.17 -14.90 8.43
C ALA A 250 18.77 -13.58 7.76
N ALA A 251 17.80 -12.90 8.33
CA ALA A 251 17.32 -11.58 7.86
C ALA A 251 17.31 -10.56 8.99
N ASP A 252 17.31 -9.28 8.66
CA ASP A 252 17.12 -8.19 9.63
C ASP A 252 15.65 -8.06 10.06
N GLY A 253 15.37 -7.12 10.95
CA GLY A 253 14.03 -6.81 11.44
C GLY A 253 13.04 -6.43 10.32
N ALA A 254 13.54 -5.88 9.23
CA ALA A 254 12.74 -5.54 8.04
C ALA A 254 12.56 -6.70 7.06
N GLY A 255 13.13 -7.88 7.36
CA GLY A 255 13.06 -9.07 6.51
C GLY A 255 14.03 -9.04 5.33
N LEU A 256 15.04 -8.16 5.32
CA LEU A 256 16.07 -8.18 4.29
C LEU A 256 17.09 -9.28 4.61
N PRO A 257 17.41 -10.17 3.65
CA PRO A 257 18.37 -11.24 3.86
C PRO A 257 19.78 -10.69 4.17
N LEU A 258 20.39 -11.26 5.19
CA LEU A 258 21.72 -10.94 5.65
C LEU A 258 22.73 -12.03 5.30
N ALA A 259 22.33 -13.29 5.46
CA ALA A 259 23.18 -14.43 5.19
C ALA A 259 22.33 -15.64 4.78
N VAL A 260 22.91 -16.51 3.96
CA VAL A 260 22.35 -17.81 3.59
C VAL A 260 23.27 -18.91 4.13
N PHE A 261 22.69 -19.94 4.71
CA PHE A 261 23.40 -21.09 5.23
C PHE A 261 22.88 -22.36 4.57
N ARG A 262 23.79 -23.29 4.29
CA ARG A 262 23.45 -24.64 3.84
C ARG A 262 24.17 -25.61 4.75
N PRO A 263 23.45 -26.19 5.72
CA PRO A 263 24.02 -27.22 6.61
C PRO A 263 24.53 -28.42 5.81
N ALA A 264 25.73 -28.85 6.13
CA ALA A 264 26.33 -30.04 5.58
C ALA A 264 27.15 -30.72 6.68
N ASP A 265 27.50 -31.99 6.47
CA ASP A 265 28.35 -32.72 7.42
C ASP A 265 29.67 -31.96 7.65
N GLY A 266 29.99 -31.71 8.92
CA GLY A 266 31.15 -30.88 9.33
C GLY A 266 30.98 -29.37 9.18
N GLN A 267 29.90 -28.87 8.58
CA GLN A 267 29.60 -27.42 8.41
C GLN A 267 28.25 -27.06 9.02
N ASN A 268 28.21 -26.97 10.34
CA ASN A 268 26.99 -26.74 11.11
C ASN A 268 27.07 -25.50 12.04
N LYS A 269 28.15 -24.73 12.00
CA LYS A 269 28.30 -23.49 12.78
C LYS A 269 28.39 -22.27 11.84
N PHE A 270 27.52 -21.32 12.05
CA PHE A 270 27.37 -20.13 11.21
C PHE A 270 27.41 -18.86 12.06
N ALA A 271 27.91 -17.78 11.51
CA ALA A 271 27.92 -16.48 12.18
C ALA A 271 27.35 -15.40 11.25
N VAL A 272 26.49 -14.56 11.79
CA VAL A 272 25.95 -13.36 11.11
C VAL A 272 26.62 -12.15 11.69
N THR A 273 27.43 -11.46 10.88
CA THR A 273 28.23 -10.30 11.30
C THR A 273 27.63 -8.99 10.80
N ALA A 274 28.19 -7.87 11.22
CA ALA A 274 27.82 -6.55 10.70
C ALA A 274 28.00 -6.44 9.18
N GLN A 275 28.95 -7.19 8.61
CA GLN A 275 29.22 -7.24 7.16
C GLN A 275 28.29 -8.19 6.40
N SER A 276 27.52 -9.03 7.10
CA SER A 276 26.60 -9.94 6.45
C SER A 276 25.45 -9.16 5.78
N LYS A 277 25.39 -9.22 4.45
CA LYS A 277 24.35 -8.58 3.63
C LYS A 277 24.24 -9.33 2.30
N LEU A 278 23.01 -9.60 1.91
CA LEU A 278 22.70 -10.16 0.61
C LEU A 278 21.94 -9.12 -0.22
N ASN A 279 22.36 -8.92 -1.46
CA ASN A 279 21.68 -8.01 -2.40
C ASN A 279 20.40 -8.61 -3.01
N GLN A 280 19.94 -9.74 -2.51
CA GLN A 280 18.73 -10.44 -2.96
C GLN A 280 17.60 -10.22 -1.97
N ARG A 281 16.39 -10.09 -2.48
CA ARG A 281 15.18 -10.18 -1.65
C ARG A 281 14.90 -11.65 -1.33
N MET A 282 14.30 -11.91 -0.16
CA MET A 282 13.74 -13.24 0.13
C MET A 282 12.91 -13.71 -1.08
N PRO A 283 13.02 -14.98 -1.46
CA PRO A 283 12.23 -15.50 -2.56
C PRO A 283 10.75 -15.39 -2.21
N LEU A 284 10.15 -14.28 -2.61
CA LEU A 284 8.71 -14.17 -2.66
C LEU A 284 8.30 -15.00 -3.88
N LYS A 285 7.58 -16.08 -3.68
CA LYS A 285 6.98 -16.81 -4.78
C LYS A 285 6.13 -15.83 -5.59
N ARG A 286 6.70 -15.28 -6.67
CA ARG A 286 5.89 -14.82 -7.78
C ARG A 286 5.33 -16.10 -8.39
N ASP A 287 4.08 -16.39 -8.08
CA ASP A 287 3.33 -17.33 -8.88
C ASP A 287 3.46 -16.87 -10.33
N SER A 288 4.26 -17.60 -11.11
CA SER A 288 4.52 -17.35 -12.53
C SER A 288 3.27 -17.42 -13.40
N ALA A 289 2.10 -17.34 -12.83
CA ALA A 289 0.83 -17.44 -13.52
C ALA A 289 -0.31 -16.63 -12.92
N GLY A 290 -0.11 -15.65 -12.05
CA GLY A 290 -1.26 -14.89 -11.50
C GLY A 290 -2.38 -15.76 -10.88
N ARG A 291 -2.15 -17.07 -10.76
CA ARG A 291 -3.03 -18.01 -10.09
C ARG A 291 -2.58 -18.10 -8.64
N ARG A 292 -3.24 -17.33 -7.77
CA ARG A 292 -3.34 -17.72 -6.36
C ARG A 292 -3.61 -19.21 -6.37
N LYS A 293 -2.76 -20.05 -5.66
CA LYS A 293 -3.13 -21.43 -5.40
C LYS A 293 -4.59 -21.40 -4.99
N ARG A 294 -5.47 -21.97 -5.81
CA ARG A 294 -6.82 -22.25 -5.38
C ARG A 294 -6.67 -23.22 -4.23
N PHE A 295 -6.72 -22.72 -2.99
CA PHE A 295 -7.04 -23.57 -1.86
C PHE A 295 -8.24 -24.41 -2.31
N SER A 296 -8.20 -25.71 -2.03
CA SER A 296 -9.35 -26.58 -2.33
C SER A 296 -10.59 -25.80 -1.91
N ARG A 297 -11.45 -25.51 -2.86
CA ARG A 297 -12.51 -24.50 -2.69
C ARG A 297 -13.44 -24.77 -1.52
N ASN A 298 -13.38 -25.97 -0.91
CA ASN A 298 -14.37 -26.47 0.01
C ASN A 298 -13.82 -27.04 1.32
N SER A 299 -12.52 -27.00 1.59
CA SER A 299 -11.98 -27.53 2.85
C SER A 299 -10.67 -26.85 3.25
N VAL A 300 -10.61 -26.37 4.48
CA VAL A 300 -9.40 -25.80 5.09
C VAL A 300 -9.15 -26.50 6.41
N SER A 301 -7.96 -27.09 6.58
CA SER A 301 -7.57 -27.84 7.78
C SER A 301 -7.17 -26.95 8.93
N SER A 302 -7.47 -27.38 10.15
CA SER A 302 -6.96 -26.77 11.39
C SER A 302 -5.42 -26.89 11.47
N PRO A 303 -4.73 -25.98 12.20
CA PRO A 303 -3.29 -26.04 12.42
C PRO A 303 -2.79 -27.36 13.04
N ASP A 304 -3.53 -27.93 14.00
CA ASP A 304 -3.24 -29.22 14.63
C ASP A 304 -3.54 -30.44 13.75
N GLY A 305 -4.18 -30.20 12.59
CA GLY A 305 -4.52 -31.26 11.64
C GLY A 305 -5.76 -32.09 11.98
N ASN A 306 -6.44 -31.86 13.11
CA ASN A 306 -7.54 -32.68 13.60
C ASN A 306 -8.88 -32.42 12.91
N TYR A 307 -9.09 -31.20 12.40
CA TYR A 307 -10.34 -30.77 11.80
C TYR A 307 -10.14 -30.21 10.40
N SER A 308 -11.22 -30.19 9.64
CA SER A 308 -11.33 -29.40 8.41
C SER A 308 -12.71 -28.77 8.27
N VAL A 309 -12.77 -27.59 7.65
CA VAL A 309 -13.99 -26.89 7.34
C VAL A 309 -14.36 -27.12 5.88
N GLN A 310 -15.59 -27.50 5.63
CA GLN A 310 -16.18 -27.61 4.30
C GLN A 310 -17.39 -26.69 4.19
N ILE A 311 -17.69 -26.25 2.99
CA ILE A 311 -18.95 -25.57 2.70
C ILE A 311 -19.79 -26.53 1.87
N LYS A 312 -20.94 -26.90 2.42
CA LYS A 312 -21.92 -27.78 1.78
C LYS A 312 -23.28 -27.08 1.80
N ASP A 313 -23.93 -27.07 0.68
CA ASP A 313 -25.25 -26.43 0.51
C ASP A 313 -25.32 -25.02 1.14
N HIS A 314 -24.29 -24.19 0.85
CA HIS A 314 -24.10 -22.84 1.38
C HIS A 314 -23.79 -22.71 2.88
N ASN A 315 -23.65 -23.84 3.60
CA ASN A 315 -23.49 -23.89 5.04
C ASN A 315 -22.13 -24.45 5.49
N ILE A 316 -21.74 -24.12 6.71
CA ILE A 316 -20.50 -24.57 7.33
C ILE A 316 -20.67 -26.02 7.84
N VAL A 317 -19.78 -26.90 7.43
CA VAL A 317 -19.66 -28.26 7.94
C VAL A 317 -18.25 -28.42 8.53
N LEU A 318 -18.19 -28.81 9.80
CA LEU A 318 -16.95 -29.17 10.49
C LEU A 318 -16.74 -30.68 10.39
N VAL A 319 -15.58 -31.09 9.88
CA VAL A 319 -15.24 -32.51 9.74
C VAL A 319 -14.06 -32.83 10.64
N ARG A 320 -14.24 -33.83 11.53
CA ARG A 320 -13.16 -34.39 12.32
C ARG A 320 -12.42 -35.44 11.46
N LYS A 321 -11.10 -35.32 11.34
CA LYS A 321 -10.33 -36.13 10.38
C LYS A 321 -10.12 -37.58 10.83
N ASN A 322 -10.05 -37.84 12.13
CA ASN A 322 -9.75 -39.15 12.68
C ASN A 322 -10.82 -40.21 12.34
N ASP A 323 -12.07 -39.84 12.50
CA ASP A 323 -13.24 -40.71 12.32
C ASP A 323 -14.13 -40.27 11.16
N LYS A 324 -13.76 -39.18 10.46
CA LYS A 324 -14.53 -38.56 9.37
C LYS A 324 -15.92 -38.13 9.79
N GLN A 325 -16.17 -37.98 11.10
CA GLN A 325 -17.43 -37.47 11.59
C GLN A 325 -17.61 -36.01 11.14
N SER A 326 -18.78 -35.69 10.61
CA SER A 326 -19.11 -34.33 10.15
C SER A 326 -20.28 -33.76 10.95
N THR A 327 -20.15 -32.51 11.36
CA THR A 327 -21.19 -31.74 12.05
C THR A 327 -21.55 -30.53 11.23
N THR A 328 -22.84 -30.35 10.92
CA THR A 328 -23.33 -29.13 10.28
C THR A 328 -23.44 -28.04 11.33
N ILE A 329 -22.66 -26.96 11.15
CA ILE A 329 -22.58 -25.85 12.11
C ILE A 329 -23.68 -24.81 11.84
N THR A 330 -24.03 -24.59 10.56
CA THR A 330 -25.05 -23.62 10.14
C THR A 330 -26.04 -24.25 9.17
N THR A 331 -27.26 -23.74 9.14
CA THR A 331 -28.34 -24.23 8.27
C THR A 331 -29.08 -23.11 7.56
N ASP A 332 -28.64 -21.87 7.71
CA ASP A 332 -29.30 -20.64 7.24
C ASP A 332 -28.66 -20.04 5.97
N GLY A 333 -27.66 -20.72 5.40
CA GLY A 333 -27.03 -20.31 4.15
C GLY A 333 -27.89 -20.63 2.94
N HIS A 334 -27.94 -19.71 1.97
CA HIS A 334 -28.66 -19.84 0.70
C HIS A 334 -27.99 -18.99 -0.40
N ASP A 335 -28.42 -19.12 -1.66
CA ASP A 335 -27.82 -18.48 -2.85
C ASP A 335 -27.53 -16.97 -2.72
N GLN A 336 -28.35 -16.24 -1.97
CA GLN A 336 -28.21 -14.79 -1.80
C GLN A 336 -27.50 -14.39 -0.51
N ASP A 337 -27.17 -15.34 0.37
CA ASP A 337 -26.47 -15.13 1.63
C ASP A 337 -25.85 -16.45 2.09
N TYR A 338 -24.58 -16.67 1.80
CA TYR A 338 -23.91 -17.95 1.94
C TYR A 338 -22.56 -17.85 2.65
N TYR A 339 -22.12 -18.95 3.22
CA TYR A 339 -20.79 -19.09 3.80
C TYR A 339 -19.78 -19.43 2.72
N THR A 340 -18.61 -18.75 2.74
CA THR A 340 -17.58 -18.93 1.71
C THR A 340 -16.55 -19.97 2.15
N GLY A 341 -15.75 -20.45 1.19
CA GLY A 341 -14.60 -21.31 1.49
C GLY A 341 -13.40 -20.57 2.11
N SER A 342 -13.53 -19.28 2.43
CA SER A 342 -12.47 -18.51 3.10
C SER A 342 -12.54 -18.75 4.60
N CYS A 343 -11.68 -19.64 5.10
CA CYS A 343 -11.60 -20.01 6.51
C CYS A 343 -10.25 -19.57 7.10
N PHE A 344 -10.31 -18.96 8.27
CA PHE A 344 -9.15 -18.47 9.03
C PHE A 344 -9.14 -19.15 10.40
N TRP A 345 -8.28 -20.12 10.57
CA TRP A 345 -8.13 -20.85 11.83
C TRP A 345 -7.31 -20.03 12.84
N ALA A 346 -7.75 -20.04 14.09
CA ALA A 346 -6.92 -19.59 15.20
C ALA A 346 -5.70 -20.50 15.36
N PRO A 347 -4.52 -19.98 15.75
CA PRO A 347 -3.31 -20.78 15.96
C PRO A 347 -3.51 -21.98 16.89
N ASP A 348 -4.37 -21.87 17.90
CA ASP A 348 -4.68 -22.92 18.87
C ASP A 348 -5.68 -23.99 18.36
N SER A 349 -6.17 -23.86 17.13
CA SER A 349 -7.15 -24.76 16.50
C SER A 349 -8.52 -24.83 17.19
N LYS A 350 -8.79 -24.02 18.22
CA LYS A 350 -10.04 -24.07 18.97
C LYS A 350 -11.16 -23.25 18.35
N ARG A 351 -10.81 -22.31 17.44
CA ARG A 351 -11.76 -21.40 16.79
C ARG A 351 -11.34 -21.15 15.36
N PHE A 352 -12.32 -20.75 14.56
CA PHE A 352 -12.05 -20.25 13.21
C PHE A 352 -13.07 -19.19 12.80
N ILE A 353 -12.69 -18.38 11.83
CA ILE A 353 -13.57 -17.43 11.15
C ILE A 353 -13.85 -17.94 9.74
N VAL A 354 -15.11 -17.89 9.33
CA VAL A 354 -15.55 -18.02 7.94
C VAL A 354 -16.19 -16.71 7.51
N LEU A 355 -16.01 -16.33 6.25
CA LEU A 355 -16.70 -15.16 5.72
C LEU A 355 -18.07 -15.56 5.17
N ARG A 356 -19.14 -14.94 5.67
CA ARG A 356 -20.47 -14.97 5.09
C ARG A 356 -20.56 -13.89 4.02
N GLU A 357 -21.07 -14.24 2.84
CA GLU A 357 -21.12 -13.36 1.68
C GLU A 357 -22.53 -13.18 1.16
N GLN A 358 -22.92 -11.93 1.01
CA GLN A 358 -24.06 -11.52 0.20
C GLN A 358 -23.54 -11.07 -1.17
N PRO A 359 -23.91 -11.72 -2.27
CA PRO A 359 -23.39 -11.42 -3.58
C PRO A 359 -23.84 -10.04 -4.09
N ALA A 360 -23.03 -9.47 -4.98
CA ALA A 360 -23.40 -8.25 -5.68
C ALA A 360 -24.62 -8.45 -6.56
N GLN A 361 -25.39 -7.40 -6.77
CA GLN A 361 -26.43 -7.37 -7.78
C GLN A 361 -25.80 -7.57 -9.17
N LYS A 362 -26.44 -8.37 -10.02
CA LYS A 362 -26.02 -8.48 -11.42
C LYS A 362 -26.58 -7.29 -12.20
N ARG A 363 -25.68 -6.48 -12.75
CA ARG A 363 -26.01 -5.35 -13.64
C ARG A 363 -25.13 -5.42 -14.85
N THR A 364 -25.72 -5.20 -16.02
CA THR A 364 -25.00 -5.19 -17.28
C THR A 364 -25.09 -3.83 -17.91
N VAL A 365 -23.96 -3.32 -18.37
CA VAL A 365 -23.87 -2.12 -19.21
C VAL A 365 -23.42 -2.58 -20.59
N SER A 366 -24.11 -2.08 -21.62
CA SER A 366 -23.77 -2.36 -23.00
C SER A 366 -23.05 -1.16 -23.61
N THR A 367 -21.97 -1.42 -24.33
CA THR A 367 -21.22 -0.44 -25.11
C THR A 367 -21.19 -0.90 -26.56
N ILE A 368 -21.20 0.06 -27.49
CA ILE A 368 -21.12 -0.21 -28.91
C ILE A 368 -19.74 0.20 -29.41
N GLU A 369 -19.01 -0.73 -29.96
CA GLU A 369 -17.81 -0.47 -30.78
C GLU A 369 -18.28 -0.19 -32.20
N SER A 370 -18.33 1.10 -32.57
CA SER A 370 -18.90 1.54 -33.86
C SER A 370 -18.06 1.15 -35.07
N SER A 371 -16.76 0.96 -34.89
CA SER A 371 -15.82 0.62 -35.99
C SER A 371 -14.84 -0.46 -35.53
N PRO A 372 -15.30 -1.71 -35.36
CA PRO A 372 -14.42 -2.80 -35.00
C PRO A 372 -13.43 -3.10 -36.15
N LYS A 373 -12.22 -3.55 -35.80
CA LYS A 373 -11.16 -3.79 -36.77
C LYS A 373 -11.36 -5.06 -37.61
N ASP A 374 -12.19 -5.98 -37.16
CA ASP A 374 -12.38 -7.32 -37.69
C ASP A 374 -13.73 -7.53 -38.40
N GLN A 375 -14.60 -6.51 -38.44
CA GLN A 375 -15.87 -6.54 -39.18
C GLN A 375 -16.36 -5.13 -39.52
N LEU A 376 -17.25 -5.04 -40.53
CA LEU A 376 -17.84 -3.76 -40.95
C LEU A 376 -18.97 -3.29 -40.00
N GLN A 377 -19.71 -4.24 -39.44
CA GLN A 377 -20.84 -3.93 -38.59
C GLN A 377 -20.39 -3.61 -37.15
N PRO A 378 -21.07 -2.68 -36.44
CA PRO A 378 -20.79 -2.39 -35.04
C PRO A 378 -20.88 -3.63 -34.16
N LYS A 379 -20.06 -3.68 -33.12
CA LYS A 379 -20.08 -4.73 -32.10
C LYS A 379 -20.74 -4.24 -30.81
N LEU A 380 -21.63 -5.04 -30.28
CA LEU A 380 -22.20 -4.85 -28.96
C LEU A 380 -21.34 -5.60 -27.92
N HIS A 381 -20.81 -4.88 -26.95
CA HIS A 381 -20.09 -5.43 -25.81
C HIS A 381 -20.96 -5.27 -24.56
N ALA A 382 -21.16 -6.35 -23.82
CA ALA A 382 -21.87 -6.34 -22.55
C ALA A 382 -20.90 -6.69 -21.42
N MET A 383 -20.83 -5.85 -20.39
CA MET A 383 -19.99 -6.08 -19.23
C MET A 383 -20.76 -5.89 -17.94
N ASN A 384 -20.38 -6.66 -16.92
CA ASN A 384 -20.93 -6.46 -15.59
C ASN A 384 -20.38 -5.16 -15.01
N TYR A 385 -21.27 -4.23 -14.69
CA TYR A 385 -20.90 -2.92 -14.16
C TYR A 385 -21.92 -2.45 -13.14
N LEU A 386 -21.47 -2.28 -11.90
CA LEU A 386 -22.29 -1.73 -10.82
C LEU A 386 -22.19 -0.21 -10.80
N LYS A 387 -23.31 0.47 -10.73
CA LYS A 387 -23.38 1.92 -10.57
C LYS A 387 -23.44 2.30 -9.08
N PRO A 388 -23.12 3.56 -8.73
CA PRO A 388 -23.40 4.08 -7.40
C PRO A 388 -24.87 3.84 -7.01
N GLY A 389 -25.12 3.30 -5.82
CA GLY A 389 -26.44 2.89 -5.35
C GLY A 389 -26.75 1.40 -5.52
N ASP A 390 -26.15 0.71 -6.48
CA ASP A 390 -26.37 -0.74 -6.65
C ASP A 390 -25.83 -1.54 -5.46
N ARG A 391 -26.44 -2.70 -5.20
CA ARG A 391 -25.98 -3.61 -4.14
C ARG A 391 -24.65 -4.24 -4.55
N ILE A 392 -23.59 -3.91 -3.79
CA ILE A 392 -22.27 -4.51 -3.92
C ILE A 392 -22.19 -5.84 -3.16
N ARG A 393 -21.16 -6.62 -3.43
CA ARG A 393 -20.85 -7.80 -2.62
C ARG A 393 -20.43 -7.38 -1.21
N VAL A 394 -21.11 -7.96 -0.21
CA VAL A 394 -20.82 -7.72 1.21
C VAL A 394 -20.27 -8.99 1.83
N ARG A 395 -19.21 -8.88 2.61
CA ARG A 395 -18.63 -9.97 3.39
C ARG A 395 -18.57 -9.60 4.85
N LYS A 396 -18.92 -10.55 5.72
CA LYS A 396 -18.83 -10.38 7.18
C LYS A 396 -18.18 -11.61 7.82
N PRO A 397 -17.35 -11.45 8.86
CA PRO A 397 -16.77 -12.56 9.58
C PRO A 397 -17.82 -13.25 10.46
N VAL A 398 -17.78 -14.57 10.48
CA VAL A 398 -18.58 -15.43 11.36
C VAL A 398 -17.61 -16.28 12.19
N LEU A 399 -17.67 -16.14 13.49
CA LEU A 399 -16.83 -16.86 14.46
C LEU A 399 -17.47 -18.19 14.83
N VAL A 400 -16.68 -19.26 14.80
CA VAL A 400 -17.12 -20.60 15.18
C VAL A 400 -16.23 -21.14 16.29
N ASP A 401 -16.85 -21.67 17.34
CA ASP A 401 -16.21 -22.44 18.40
C ASP A 401 -16.22 -23.92 18.03
N VAL A 402 -15.04 -24.54 17.95
CA VAL A 402 -14.85 -25.92 17.50
C VAL A 402 -15.32 -26.93 18.54
N GLU A 403 -15.06 -26.66 19.81
CA GLU A 403 -15.40 -27.54 20.91
C GLU A 403 -16.92 -27.59 21.13
N LYS A 404 -17.55 -26.41 21.11
CA LYS A 404 -19.01 -26.29 21.25
C LYS A 404 -19.76 -26.58 19.94
N GLN A 405 -19.04 -26.67 18.82
CA GLN A 405 -19.59 -26.88 17.47
C GLN A 405 -20.71 -25.89 17.12
N GLN A 406 -20.52 -24.63 17.44
CA GLN A 406 -21.53 -23.58 17.24
C GLN A 406 -20.93 -22.24 16.83
N VAL A 407 -21.78 -21.42 16.24
CA VAL A 407 -21.45 -20.01 15.93
C VAL A 407 -21.45 -19.20 17.23
N VAL A 408 -20.40 -18.40 17.41
CA VAL A 408 -20.33 -17.39 18.45
C VAL A 408 -20.88 -16.06 17.89
N PRO A 409 -21.91 -15.47 18.53
CA PRO A 409 -22.51 -14.22 18.07
C PRO A 409 -21.47 -13.09 17.99
N VAL A 410 -21.43 -12.38 16.83
CA VAL A 410 -20.56 -11.24 16.59
C VAL A 410 -21.43 -10.07 16.12
N SER A 411 -21.38 -8.93 16.82
CA SER A 411 -22.08 -7.72 16.39
C SER A 411 -21.37 -7.07 15.21
N ASP A 412 -22.11 -6.68 14.17
CA ASP A 412 -21.58 -6.00 13.00
C ASP A 412 -21.65 -4.46 13.07
N THR A 413 -22.01 -3.89 14.20
CA THR A 413 -22.21 -2.43 14.39
C THR A 413 -21.02 -1.60 13.93
N LEU A 414 -19.78 -2.08 14.14
CA LEU A 414 -18.56 -1.39 13.74
C LEU A 414 -18.18 -1.58 12.28
N PHE A 415 -18.79 -2.56 11.58
CA PHE A 415 -18.47 -2.88 10.17
C PHE A 415 -19.73 -3.22 9.35
N ARG A 416 -20.80 -2.47 9.57
CA ARG A 416 -22.14 -2.76 9.02
C ARG A 416 -22.19 -2.79 7.49
N THR A 417 -21.50 -1.86 6.82
CA THR A 417 -21.54 -1.68 5.36
C THR A 417 -20.14 -1.74 4.73
N PRO A 418 -19.49 -2.91 4.70
CA PRO A 418 -18.14 -3.03 4.19
C PRO A 418 -18.11 -2.87 2.66
N TRP A 419 -17.25 -1.98 2.18
CA TRP A 419 -16.71 -2.05 0.83
C TRP A 419 -15.72 -3.20 0.73
N ARG A 420 -14.84 -3.30 1.74
CA ARG A 420 -13.82 -4.34 1.79
C ARG A 420 -13.39 -4.63 3.23
N LEU A 421 -13.22 -5.92 3.51
CA LEU A 421 -12.41 -6.39 4.63
C LEU A 421 -11.06 -6.84 4.10
N SER A 422 -9.98 -6.52 4.77
CA SER A 422 -8.62 -6.89 4.41
C SER A 422 -7.76 -7.09 5.64
N GLU A 423 -6.57 -7.67 5.45
CA GLU A 423 -5.62 -7.91 6.55
C GLU A 423 -6.24 -8.76 7.68
N LEU A 424 -6.99 -9.79 7.27
CA LEU A 424 -7.65 -10.71 8.18
C LEU A 424 -6.61 -11.64 8.80
N SER A 425 -6.45 -11.56 10.11
CA SER A 425 -5.47 -12.37 10.85
C SER A 425 -5.90 -12.60 12.29
N TRP A 426 -5.43 -13.70 12.86
CA TRP A 426 -5.47 -13.94 14.30
C TRP A 426 -4.25 -13.32 14.96
N THR A 427 -4.39 -12.98 16.24
CA THR A 427 -3.25 -12.78 17.14
C THR A 427 -2.57 -14.12 17.43
N ASP A 428 -1.27 -14.12 17.71
CA ASP A 428 -0.49 -15.32 17.92
C ASP A 428 -0.97 -16.13 19.13
N ASP A 429 -1.53 -15.45 20.14
CA ASP A 429 -2.13 -16.03 21.33
C ASP A 429 -3.57 -16.56 21.10
N SER A 430 -4.10 -16.44 19.88
CA SER A 430 -5.48 -16.82 19.52
C SER A 430 -6.57 -16.04 20.26
N ALA A 431 -6.25 -14.96 20.97
CA ALA A 431 -7.20 -14.22 21.77
C ALA A 431 -8.15 -13.34 20.95
N GLU A 432 -7.69 -12.86 19.81
CA GLU A 432 -8.43 -11.89 19.01
C GLU A 432 -8.24 -12.14 17.51
N PHE A 433 -9.34 -12.01 16.74
CA PHE A 433 -9.28 -11.94 15.27
C PHE A 433 -9.35 -10.49 14.82
N ARG A 434 -8.39 -10.04 14.04
CA ARG A 434 -8.26 -8.66 13.59
C ARG A 434 -8.45 -8.54 12.08
N PHE A 435 -9.06 -7.43 11.65
CA PHE A 435 -9.20 -7.09 10.24
C PHE A 435 -9.36 -5.58 10.05
N ARG A 436 -8.94 -5.11 8.88
CA ARG A 436 -9.20 -3.75 8.45
C ARG A 436 -10.54 -3.67 7.72
N TYR A 437 -11.39 -2.80 8.21
CA TYR A 437 -12.67 -2.44 7.61
C TYR A 437 -12.54 -1.15 6.83
N ASN A 438 -12.99 -1.16 5.57
CA ASN A 438 -13.20 0.02 4.75
C ASN A 438 -14.68 0.12 4.43
N GLN A 439 -15.32 1.18 4.86
CA GLN A 439 -16.74 1.42 4.67
C GLN A 439 -17.08 1.69 3.21
N ARG A 440 -18.25 1.29 2.75
CA ARG A 440 -18.82 1.77 1.49
C ARG A 440 -19.05 3.28 1.59
N GLY A 441 -18.45 4.08 0.68
CA GLY A 441 -18.40 5.54 0.75
C GLY A 441 -17.04 6.06 1.23
N HIS A 442 -16.22 5.18 1.84
CA HIS A 442 -14.82 5.45 2.20
C HIS A 442 -14.61 6.62 3.17
N GLN A 443 -15.62 6.94 3.97
CA GLN A 443 -15.52 7.96 5.03
C GLN A 443 -15.08 7.37 6.37
N VAL A 444 -15.17 6.05 6.52
CA VAL A 444 -14.77 5.33 7.73
C VAL A 444 -13.83 4.19 7.37
N MET A 445 -12.70 4.14 8.05
CA MET A 445 -11.77 3.01 8.00
C MET A 445 -11.38 2.64 9.44
N ARG A 446 -11.46 1.34 9.77
CA ARG A 446 -11.19 0.84 11.11
C ARG A 446 -10.22 -0.34 11.08
N LEU A 447 -9.41 -0.43 12.09
CA LEU A 447 -8.85 -1.71 12.52
C LEU A 447 -9.78 -2.27 13.61
N VAL A 448 -10.38 -3.41 13.34
CA VAL A 448 -11.40 -4.03 14.20
C VAL A 448 -10.85 -5.33 14.78
N GLY A 449 -11.11 -5.57 16.06
CA GLY A 449 -10.81 -6.82 16.76
C GLY A 449 -12.08 -7.52 17.20
N ILE A 450 -12.14 -8.84 17.03
CA ILE A 450 -13.19 -9.73 17.55
C ILE A 450 -12.56 -10.62 18.61
N ASN A 451 -13.03 -10.53 19.87
CA ASN A 451 -12.59 -11.42 20.93
C ASN A 451 -12.98 -12.86 20.60
N SER A 452 -12.04 -13.76 20.67
CA SER A 452 -12.21 -15.17 20.26
C SER A 452 -13.19 -15.96 21.11
N LEU A 453 -13.33 -15.61 22.40
CA LEU A 453 -14.17 -16.33 23.36
C LEU A 453 -15.61 -15.81 23.38
N THR A 454 -15.75 -14.50 23.36
CA THR A 454 -17.03 -13.83 23.62
C THR A 454 -17.71 -13.30 22.35
N GLY A 455 -16.96 -13.16 21.23
CA GLY A 455 -17.45 -12.50 20.03
C GLY A 455 -17.60 -10.98 20.17
N ILE A 456 -17.20 -10.40 21.32
CA ILE A 456 -17.25 -8.94 21.54
C ILE A 456 -16.31 -8.26 20.54
N VAL A 457 -16.86 -7.23 19.90
CA VAL A 457 -16.16 -6.45 18.86
C VAL A 457 -15.72 -5.12 19.43
N ARG A 458 -14.47 -4.75 19.16
CA ARG A 458 -13.92 -3.43 19.50
C ARG A 458 -13.28 -2.77 18.29
N SER A 459 -13.28 -1.46 18.27
CA SER A 459 -12.42 -0.70 17.35
C SER A 459 -11.05 -0.52 17.99
N ILE A 460 -10.01 -0.99 17.32
CA ILE A 460 -8.62 -0.77 17.71
C ILE A 460 -8.18 0.60 17.22
N ILE A 461 -8.49 0.91 15.95
CA ILE A 461 -8.26 2.22 15.34
C ILE A 461 -9.55 2.62 14.63
N ASP A 462 -10.02 3.84 14.89
CA ASP A 462 -11.17 4.43 14.21
C ASP A 462 -10.73 5.69 13.45
N GLU A 463 -10.74 5.61 12.13
CA GLU A 463 -10.40 6.72 11.24
C GLU A 463 -11.66 7.16 10.52
N THR A 464 -12.00 8.44 10.66
CA THR A 464 -13.16 9.04 9.98
C THR A 464 -12.75 10.30 9.24
N ALA A 465 -13.35 10.53 8.08
CA ALA A 465 -13.16 11.73 7.28
C ALA A 465 -14.52 12.28 6.85
N GLU A 466 -14.66 13.58 6.85
CA GLU A 466 -15.89 14.24 6.38
C GLU A 466 -16.12 13.99 4.89
N THR A 467 -15.05 13.85 4.12
CA THR A 467 -15.08 13.68 2.66
C THR A 467 -14.75 12.24 2.26
N PHE A 468 -13.46 11.87 2.26
CA PHE A 468 -12.99 10.64 1.65
C PHE A 468 -11.62 10.24 2.19
N ILE A 469 -11.44 8.97 2.53
CA ILE A 469 -10.13 8.39 2.88
C ILE A 469 -9.52 7.78 1.62
N ASP A 470 -8.38 8.27 1.16
CA ASP A 470 -7.66 7.74 -0.01
C ASP A 470 -6.99 6.40 0.32
N TYR A 471 -7.83 5.35 0.32
CA TYR A 471 -7.42 3.99 0.66
C TYR A 471 -6.55 3.31 -0.40
N ASN A 472 -6.49 3.84 -1.62
CA ASN A 472 -5.74 3.22 -2.72
C ASN A 472 -4.29 3.70 -2.79
N TYR A 473 -4.07 5.01 -2.65
CA TYR A 473 -2.76 5.61 -2.92
C TYR A 473 -2.04 6.07 -1.67
N LYS A 474 -2.73 6.75 -0.77
CA LYS A 474 -2.11 7.39 0.40
C LYS A 474 -2.10 6.50 1.64
N PHE A 475 -3.13 5.68 1.83
CA PHE A 475 -3.25 4.86 3.03
C PHE A 475 -2.13 3.81 3.12
N LYS A 476 -1.49 3.75 4.29
CA LYS A 476 -0.46 2.77 4.65
C LYS A 476 -0.74 2.22 6.03
N ILE A 477 -0.51 0.92 6.19
CA ILE A 477 -0.55 0.21 7.46
C ILE A 477 0.65 -0.74 7.54
N HIS A 478 1.25 -0.83 8.71
CA HIS A 478 2.29 -1.81 9.00
C HIS A 478 2.14 -2.31 10.43
N TYR A 479 2.09 -3.62 10.59
CA TYR A 479 2.00 -4.28 11.89
C TYR A 479 3.39 -4.55 12.43
N LEU A 480 3.55 -4.37 13.74
CA LEU A 480 4.74 -4.67 14.52
C LEU A 480 4.39 -5.82 15.50
N PRO A 481 4.46 -7.09 15.06
CA PRO A 481 3.91 -8.21 15.84
C PRO A 481 4.59 -8.39 17.20
N ASP A 482 5.90 -8.19 17.27
CA ASP A 482 6.68 -8.41 18.51
C ASP A 482 6.27 -7.48 19.65
N THR A 483 5.73 -6.30 19.34
CA THR A 483 5.29 -5.30 20.32
C THR A 483 3.78 -5.09 20.34
N ASP A 484 3.06 -5.79 19.47
CA ASP A 484 1.63 -5.63 19.22
C ASP A 484 1.25 -4.17 18.94
N GLU A 485 2.02 -3.52 18.08
CA GLU A 485 1.80 -2.14 17.66
C GLU A 485 1.42 -2.07 16.18
N VAL A 486 0.82 -0.95 15.79
CA VAL A 486 0.43 -0.68 14.40
C VAL A 486 0.87 0.72 13.99
N ILE A 487 1.60 0.81 12.88
CA ILE A 487 1.85 2.06 12.18
C ILE A 487 0.68 2.28 11.22
N TRP A 488 0.00 3.40 11.38
CA TRP A 488 -1.19 3.79 10.63
C TRP A 488 -1.00 5.14 9.98
N SER A 489 -1.30 5.27 8.68
CA SER A 489 -1.30 6.58 8.04
C SER A 489 -2.67 7.24 8.12
N SER A 490 -2.69 8.56 8.32
CA SER A 490 -3.90 9.36 8.45
C SER A 490 -3.69 10.77 7.89
N GLU A 491 -4.74 11.32 7.28
CA GLU A 491 -4.79 12.71 6.81
C GLU A 491 -5.49 13.64 7.81
N ARG A 492 -5.69 13.22 9.08
CA ARG A 492 -6.43 13.96 10.12
C ARG A 492 -5.91 15.37 10.41
N ASP A 493 -4.64 15.63 10.09
CA ASP A 493 -4.00 16.94 10.27
C ASP A 493 -3.86 17.71 8.94
N GLY A 494 -4.61 17.34 7.90
CA GLY A 494 -4.57 17.93 6.57
C GLY A 494 -3.44 17.41 5.67
N TRP A 495 -2.49 16.63 6.21
CA TRP A 495 -1.41 15.97 5.49
C TRP A 495 -1.31 14.52 5.89
N ASN A 496 -0.96 13.64 4.94
CA ASN A 496 -0.83 12.21 5.21
C ASN A 496 0.42 11.92 6.05
N HIS A 497 0.24 11.60 7.32
CA HIS A 497 1.31 11.30 8.28
C HIS A 497 1.15 9.92 8.91
N LEU A 498 2.21 9.45 9.56
CA LEU A 498 2.25 8.18 10.26
C LEU A 498 2.02 8.38 11.76
N TYR A 499 1.23 7.48 12.32
CA TYR A 499 0.86 7.41 13.74
C TYR A 499 1.11 6.00 14.25
N LEU A 500 1.64 5.89 15.46
CA LEU A 500 1.87 4.62 16.14
C LEU A 500 0.74 4.36 17.12
N TYR A 501 0.14 3.17 17.03
CA TYR A 501 -0.90 2.70 17.92
C TYR A 501 -0.46 1.47 18.69
N ASP A 502 -0.91 1.34 19.93
CA ASP A 502 -0.92 0.09 20.67
C ASP A 502 -2.15 -0.73 20.23
N ALA A 503 -1.94 -1.92 19.69
CA ALA A 503 -3.05 -2.71 19.16
C ALA A 503 -3.85 -3.44 20.27
N LYS A 504 -3.30 -3.57 21.49
CA LYS A 504 -4.02 -4.15 22.62
C LYS A 504 -5.02 -3.16 23.21
N THR A 505 -4.58 -1.92 23.45
CA THR A 505 -5.41 -0.89 24.07
C THR A 505 -6.22 -0.09 23.04
N GLY A 506 -5.73 0.05 21.81
CA GLY A 506 -6.26 0.95 20.80
C GLY A 506 -5.79 2.39 20.98
N GLU A 507 -4.90 2.66 21.92
CA GLU A 507 -4.39 4.01 22.17
C GLU A 507 -3.37 4.43 21.12
N MET A 508 -3.46 5.68 20.66
CA MET A 508 -2.44 6.30 19.85
C MET A 508 -1.24 6.67 20.74
N LYS A 509 -0.12 5.98 20.58
CA LYS A 509 1.10 6.22 21.37
C LYS A 509 1.76 7.54 20.99
N ASN A 510 1.92 7.80 19.70
CA ASN A 510 2.49 9.04 19.21
C ASN A 510 2.27 9.25 17.72
N ARG A 511 2.38 10.50 17.29
CA ARG A 511 2.55 10.89 15.91
C ARG A 511 4.02 10.72 15.51
N MET A 512 4.30 9.95 14.48
CA MET A 512 5.67 9.63 14.05
C MET A 512 6.25 10.68 13.10
N THR A 513 5.41 11.28 12.25
CA THR A 513 5.82 12.26 11.24
C THR A 513 4.91 13.48 11.27
N SER A 514 5.46 14.66 10.91
CA SER A 514 4.73 15.93 10.91
C SER A 514 5.30 16.91 9.87
N GLY A 515 4.51 17.91 9.46
CA GLY A 515 4.95 18.95 8.54
C GLY A 515 3.96 19.20 7.40
N LYS A 516 4.26 20.18 6.54
CA LYS A 516 3.45 20.52 5.35
C LYS A 516 3.88 19.68 4.14
N TRP A 517 3.83 18.36 4.29
CA TRP A 517 4.20 17.37 3.28
C TRP A 517 3.49 16.04 3.62
N LEU A 518 3.46 15.11 2.69
CA LEU A 518 2.74 13.85 2.85
C LEU A 518 3.66 12.63 2.68
N ILE A 519 3.36 11.55 3.37
CA ILE A 519 3.93 10.22 3.15
C ILE A 519 3.27 9.61 1.91
N ARG A 520 4.09 9.23 0.94
CA ARG A 520 3.65 8.51 -0.26
C ARG A 520 3.79 7.01 -0.14
N LYS A 521 4.89 6.57 0.49
CA LYS A 521 5.26 5.15 0.57
C LYS A 521 6.13 4.90 1.78
N ILE A 522 5.92 3.76 2.42
CA ILE A 522 6.87 3.18 3.36
C ILE A 522 7.76 2.24 2.56
N ASP A 523 9.05 2.50 2.53
CA ASP A 523 10.02 1.67 1.83
C ASP A 523 10.54 0.53 2.69
N ARG A 524 10.77 0.81 3.97
CA ARG A 524 11.32 -0.14 4.92
C ARG A 524 10.91 0.22 6.35
N VAL A 525 10.65 -0.80 7.16
CA VAL A 525 10.55 -0.70 8.62
C VAL A 525 11.57 -1.66 9.22
N ASP A 526 12.43 -1.16 10.08
CA ASP A 526 13.31 -1.97 10.92
C ASP A 526 12.73 -1.99 12.32
N GLU A 527 12.11 -3.10 12.67
CA GLU A 527 11.39 -3.25 13.94
C GLU A 527 12.34 -3.30 15.12
N ASP A 528 13.54 -3.87 14.94
CA ASP A 528 14.53 -4.00 15.99
C ASP A 528 15.20 -2.67 16.33
N LEU A 529 15.56 -1.89 15.31
CA LEU A 529 16.13 -0.55 15.48
C LEU A 529 15.07 0.54 15.66
N ARG A 530 13.79 0.21 15.53
CA ARG A 530 12.66 1.14 15.60
C ARG A 530 12.80 2.29 14.59
N GLN A 531 13.22 1.97 13.38
CA GLN A 531 13.47 2.92 12.30
C GLN A 531 12.54 2.66 11.12
N ILE A 532 12.15 3.74 10.45
CA ILE A 532 11.30 3.68 9.26
C ILE A 532 11.89 4.55 8.15
N TRP A 533 11.95 4.00 6.94
CA TRP A 533 12.32 4.71 5.72
C TRP A 533 11.07 4.90 4.87
N PHE A 534 10.85 6.13 4.44
CA PHE A 534 9.64 6.48 3.69
C PHE A 534 9.91 7.56 2.63
N GLN A 535 9.00 7.68 1.69
CA GLN A 535 8.99 8.70 0.64
C GLN A 535 7.80 9.63 0.83
#